data_ecda80e2055b178c9844f20f3a6a574b
#
_entry.id   ecda80e2055b178c9844f20f3a6a574b
#
_cell.length_a   1.000
_cell.length_b   1.000
_cell.length_c   1.000
_cell.angle_alpha   90.00
_cell.angle_beta   90.00
_cell.angle_gamma   90.00
#
_symmetry.space_group_name_H-M   'P 1'
#
loop_
_entity.id
_entity.type
_entity.pdbx_description
1 polymer ?
#
loop_
_entity_poly.entity_id
_entity_poly.type
_entity_poly.pdbx_seq_one_letter_code
_entity_poly.pdbx_strand_id
1 'polypeptide(L)'
;MAIAARAKRLTYLIHRWTGVAACVLMALWFISGIVMLFVGYPKLTPWERLQALPALQTENCCVPLDAALKHSRSPAAVQEIVLTSIRNHPYYRLREDKGNYIVVDASTGKLAVPVDMQAALAGAQAYIPHAAAHYVGQIDEDRWTHARALLSLIHI
;
A
#
# COMPACT_ATOMS: atom_id res chain seq x y z
N MET A 1 4.07 -57.10 33.31
CA MET A 1 4.16 -57.20 31.84
C MET A 1 2.96 -56.58 31.09
N ALA A 2 1.68 -56.75 31.55
CA ALA A 2 0.52 -56.24 30.83
C ALA A 2 0.44 -54.70 30.67
N ILE A 3 0.97 -53.91 31.65
CA ILE A 3 0.95 -52.44 31.63
C ILE A 3 1.87 -51.90 30.51
N ALA A 4 3.08 -52.46 30.39
CA ALA A 4 4.03 -52.05 29.33
C ALA A 4 3.48 -52.34 27.93
N ALA A 5 2.82 -53.46 27.72
CA ALA A 5 2.18 -53.80 26.46
C ALA A 5 1.02 -52.83 26.09
N ARG A 6 0.21 -52.43 27.05
CA ARG A 6 -0.86 -51.44 26.88
C ARG A 6 -0.29 -50.04 26.57
N ALA A 7 0.75 -49.61 27.28
CA ALA A 7 1.41 -48.34 27.03
C ALA A 7 2.00 -48.30 25.62
N LYS A 8 2.69 -49.33 25.18
CA LYS A 8 3.24 -49.44 23.82
C LYS A 8 2.13 -49.34 22.77
N ARG A 9 1.04 -50.07 22.94
CA ARG A 9 -0.09 -50.01 22.00
C ARG A 9 -0.72 -48.61 21.95
N LEU A 10 -0.88 -47.96 23.09
CA LEU A 10 -1.41 -46.60 23.16
C LEU A 10 -0.51 -45.60 22.44
N THR A 11 0.81 -45.69 22.66
CA THR A 11 1.79 -44.84 21.95
C THR A 11 1.69 -44.99 20.44
N TYR A 12 1.62 -46.23 19.93
CA TYR A 12 1.45 -46.45 18.49
C TYR A 12 0.13 -45.88 17.96
N LEU A 13 -0.93 -46.00 18.72
CA LEU A 13 -2.24 -45.51 18.33
C LEU A 13 -2.28 -43.97 18.29
N ILE A 14 -1.75 -43.33 19.30
CA ILE A 14 -1.58 -41.88 19.34
C ILE A 14 -0.71 -41.41 18.18
N HIS A 15 0.46 -41.99 18.00
CA HIS A 15 1.37 -41.62 16.91
C HIS A 15 0.71 -41.76 15.53
N ARG A 16 -0.04 -42.84 15.31
CA ARG A 16 -0.75 -43.06 14.05
C ARG A 16 -1.80 -41.99 13.79
N TRP A 17 -2.63 -41.69 14.79
CA TRP A 17 -3.71 -40.73 14.62
C TRP A 17 -3.20 -39.27 14.55
N THR A 18 -2.20 -38.93 15.33
CA THR A 18 -1.54 -37.61 15.22
C THR A 18 -0.85 -37.44 13.89
N GLY A 19 -0.22 -38.50 13.37
CA GLY A 19 0.38 -38.50 12.03
C GLY A 19 -0.67 -38.28 10.93
N VAL A 20 -1.80 -38.96 10.98
CA VAL A 20 -2.90 -38.75 10.02
C VAL A 20 -3.44 -37.33 10.09
N ALA A 21 -3.69 -36.81 11.30
CA ALA A 21 -4.16 -35.44 11.48
C ALA A 21 -3.15 -34.41 10.94
N ALA A 22 -1.86 -34.62 11.24
CA ALA A 22 -0.78 -33.75 10.72
C ALA A 22 -0.71 -33.79 9.19
N CYS A 23 -0.82 -34.97 8.58
CA CYS A 23 -0.83 -35.12 7.11
C CYS A 23 -2.01 -34.38 6.47
N VAL A 24 -3.20 -34.46 7.05
CA VAL A 24 -4.39 -33.71 6.55
C VAL A 24 -4.15 -32.20 6.64
N LEU A 25 -3.64 -31.70 7.77
CA LEU A 25 -3.32 -30.28 7.94
C LEU A 25 -2.26 -29.82 6.94
N MET A 26 -1.21 -30.61 6.73
CA MET A 26 -0.18 -30.30 5.75
C MET A 26 -0.74 -30.27 4.32
N ALA A 27 -1.61 -31.25 3.97
CA ALA A 27 -2.27 -31.25 2.67
C ALA A 27 -3.13 -30.00 2.45
N LEU A 28 -3.91 -29.60 3.45
CA LEU A 28 -4.70 -28.36 3.39
C LEU A 28 -3.79 -27.13 3.22
N TRP A 29 -2.67 -27.10 3.91
CA TRP A 29 -1.72 -26.01 3.79
C TRP A 29 -1.09 -25.94 2.39
N PHE A 30 -0.71 -27.08 1.81
CA PHE A 30 -0.23 -27.13 0.43
C PHE A 30 -1.28 -26.67 -0.57
N ILE A 31 -2.53 -27.11 -0.42
CA ILE A 31 -3.64 -26.67 -1.28
C ILE A 31 -3.83 -25.16 -1.16
N SER A 32 -3.84 -24.62 0.06
CA SER A 32 -3.89 -23.17 0.28
C SER A 32 -2.74 -22.43 -0.37
N GLY A 33 -1.52 -22.96 -0.27
CA GLY A 33 -0.34 -22.40 -0.93
C GLY A 33 -0.45 -22.38 -2.45
N ILE A 34 -0.98 -23.45 -3.04
CA ILE A 34 -1.23 -23.52 -4.48
C ILE A 34 -2.26 -22.46 -4.88
N VAL A 35 -3.36 -22.33 -4.13
CA VAL A 35 -4.37 -21.31 -4.40
C VAL A 35 -3.75 -19.91 -4.36
N MET A 36 -2.91 -19.62 -3.35
CA MET A 36 -2.23 -18.32 -3.25
C MET A 36 -1.24 -18.05 -4.40
N LEU A 37 -0.71 -19.09 -5.03
CA LEU A 37 0.17 -18.95 -6.19
C LEU A 37 -0.57 -18.40 -7.42
N PHE A 38 -1.82 -18.80 -7.60
CA PHE A 38 -2.67 -18.41 -8.73
C PHE A 38 -3.57 -17.22 -8.41
N VAL A 39 -4.01 -17.10 -7.17
CA VAL A 39 -4.82 -15.97 -6.69
C VAL A 39 -3.90 -15.03 -5.95
N GLY A 40 -3.39 -14.02 -6.65
CA GLY A 40 -2.57 -12.98 -6.02
C GLY A 40 -3.35 -12.26 -4.92
N TYR A 41 -2.63 -11.76 -3.92
CA TYR A 41 -3.22 -10.85 -2.93
C TYR A 41 -3.91 -9.69 -3.65
N PRO A 42 -5.13 -9.29 -3.26
CA PRO A 42 -5.82 -8.19 -3.90
C PRO A 42 -4.96 -6.93 -3.81
N LYS A 43 -4.33 -6.59 -4.92
CA LYS A 43 -3.52 -5.38 -5.08
C LYS A 43 -4.22 -4.51 -6.09
N LEU A 44 -4.38 -3.25 -5.77
CA LEU A 44 -4.74 -2.26 -6.77
C LEU A 44 -3.67 -2.26 -7.86
N THR A 45 -4.06 -2.62 -9.06
CA THR A 45 -3.17 -2.50 -10.22
C THR A 45 -2.90 -1.02 -10.50
N PRO A 46 -1.75 -0.68 -11.09
CA PRO A 46 -1.49 0.70 -11.51
C PRO A 46 -2.60 1.28 -12.39
N TRP A 47 -3.24 0.44 -13.20
CA TRP A 47 -4.34 0.82 -14.09
C TRP A 47 -5.61 1.17 -13.30
N GLU A 48 -6.05 0.33 -12.38
CA GLU A 48 -7.20 0.62 -11.51
C GLU A 48 -6.99 1.89 -10.70
N ARG A 49 -5.75 2.09 -10.22
CA ARG A 49 -5.38 3.31 -9.52
C ARG A 49 -5.50 4.54 -10.42
N LEU A 50 -5.04 4.45 -11.67
CA LEU A 50 -5.13 5.55 -12.62
C LEU A 50 -6.58 5.85 -13.00
N GLN A 51 -7.43 4.84 -13.16
CA GLN A 51 -8.85 5.00 -13.46
C GLN A 51 -9.64 5.66 -12.31
N ALA A 52 -9.21 5.46 -11.07
CA ALA A 52 -9.84 6.08 -9.90
C ALA A 52 -9.40 7.53 -9.67
N LEU A 53 -8.35 7.99 -10.33
CA LEU A 53 -7.92 9.39 -10.24
C LEU A 53 -8.83 10.28 -11.10
N PRO A 54 -9.16 11.49 -10.62
CA PRO A 54 -9.88 12.45 -11.44
C PRO A 54 -9.06 12.81 -12.67
N ALA A 55 -9.78 13.10 -13.76
CA ALA A 55 -9.14 13.48 -15.02
C ALA A 55 -8.23 14.70 -14.82
N LEU A 56 -7.07 14.67 -15.46
CA LEU A 56 -6.13 15.78 -15.41
C LEU A 56 -6.70 16.96 -16.23
N GLN A 57 -6.98 18.06 -15.56
CA GLN A 57 -7.41 19.30 -16.21
C GLN A 57 -6.17 20.07 -16.65
N THR A 58 -5.94 20.10 -17.97
CA THR A 58 -4.75 20.73 -18.56
C THR A 58 -5.00 22.15 -19.06
N GLU A 59 -6.25 22.60 -19.08
CA GLU A 59 -6.63 23.89 -19.67
C GLU A 59 -5.99 25.11 -18.97
N ASN A 60 -5.72 25.01 -17.65
CA ASN A 60 -5.05 26.06 -16.87
C ASN A 60 -3.80 25.54 -16.15
N CYS A 61 -3.18 24.51 -16.64
CA CYS A 61 -1.97 23.89 -16.20
C CYS A 61 -0.87 24.22 -17.23
N CYS A 62 0.35 24.22 -16.95
CA CYS A 62 1.10 24.01 -15.71
C CYS A 62 2.29 24.96 -15.74
N VAL A 63 2.83 25.32 -14.58
CA VAL A 63 4.12 26.04 -14.54
C VAL A 63 5.20 25.18 -15.17
N PRO A 64 6.25 25.79 -15.76
CA PRO A 64 7.38 25.06 -16.31
C PRO A 64 8.00 24.12 -15.27
N LEU A 65 8.47 22.98 -15.73
CA LEU A 65 9.02 21.92 -14.86
C LEU A 65 10.23 22.39 -14.03
N ASP A 66 11.03 23.31 -14.58
CA ASP A 66 12.15 23.91 -13.88
C ASP A 66 11.72 24.67 -12.60
N ALA A 67 10.53 25.26 -12.60
CA ALA A 67 9.98 25.89 -11.39
C ALA A 67 9.67 24.86 -10.31
N ALA A 68 9.16 23.69 -10.66
CA ALA A 68 8.91 22.58 -9.73
C ALA A 68 10.24 21.99 -9.21
N LEU A 69 11.23 21.85 -10.07
CA LEU A 69 12.55 21.30 -9.72
C LEU A 69 13.36 22.19 -8.75
N LYS A 70 13.06 23.48 -8.65
CA LYS A 70 13.70 24.39 -7.67
C LYS A 70 13.44 23.98 -6.23
N HIS A 71 12.39 23.20 -5.96
CA HIS A 71 12.09 22.69 -4.63
C HIS A 71 12.83 21.40 -4.29
N SER A 72 13.44 20.75 -5.27
CA SER A 72 14.31 19.62 -5.05
C SER A 72 15.65 20.06 -4.44
N ARG A 73 16.18 19.25 -3.52
CA ARG A 73 17.52 19.46 -2.94
C ARG A 73 18.61 19.42 -4.00
N SER A 74 18.43 18.58 -4.99
CA SER A 74 19.28 18.47 -6.16
C SER A 74 18.43 18.00 -7.34
N PRO A 75 18.28 18.82 -8.39
CA PRO A 75 17.54 18.40 -9.59
C PRO A 75 18.10 17.11 -10.22
N ALA A 76 19.40 16.88 -10.11
CA ALA A 76 20.06 15.66 -10.59
C ALA A 76 19.71 14.40 -9.76
N ALA A 77 19.21 14.56 -8.53
CA ALA A 77 18.77 13.45 -7.67
C ALA A 77 17.31 13.04 -7.91
N VAL A 78 16.59 13.76 -8.75
CA VAL A 78 15.20 13.43 -9.09
C VAL A 78 15.18 12.27 -10.09
N GLN A 79 14.62 11.14 -9.66
CA GLN A 79 14.53 9.91 -10.47
C GLN A 79 13.25 9.82 -11.27
N GLU A 80 12.18 10.40 -10.76
CA GLU A 80 10.86 10.29 -11.37
C GLU A 80 10.07 11.57 -11.14
N ILE A 81 9.38 12.01 -12.18
CA ILE A 81 8.48 13.16 -12.14
C ILE A 81 7.14 12.69 -12.69
N VAL A 82 6.10 12.83 -11.88
CA VAL A 82 4.74 12.47 -12.27
C VAL A 82 3.84 13.68 -12.11
N LEU A 83 3.15 14.04 -13.20
CA LEU A 83 2.04 14.97 -13.13
C LEU A 83 0.78 14.17 -12.78
N THR A 84 0.13 14.55 -11.70
CA THR A 84 -1.06 13.85 -11.19
C THR A 84 -2.14 14.85 -10.80
N SER A 85 -3.38 14.38 -10.74
CA SER A 85 -4.51 15.18 -10.26
C SER A 85 -4.93 14.70 -8.87
N ILE A 86 -5.01 15.62 -7.93
CA ILE A 86 -5.54 15.37 -6.59
C ILE A 86 -6.71 16.33 -6.39
N ARG A 87 -7.92 15.78 -6.21
CA ARG A 87 -9.15 16.60 -6.03
C ARG A 87 -9.35 17.62 -7.15
N ASN A 88 -9.16 17.20 -8.40
CA ASN A 88 -9.25 18.03 -9.62
C ASN A 88 -8.20 19.16 -9.70
N HIS A 89 -7.15 19.11 -8.89
CA HIS A 89 -6.06 20.08 -8.92
C HIS A 89 -4.76 19.39 -9.36
N PRO A 90 -4.00 19.96 -10.31
CA PRO A 90 -2.78 19.34 -10.84
C PRO A 90 -1.60 19.53 -9.89
N TYR A 91 -0.83 18.47 -9.69
CA TYR A 91 0.39 18.47 -8.88
C TYR A 91 1.53 17.75 -9.60
N TYR A 92 2.73 18.28 -9.47
CA TYR A 92 3.96 17.57 -9.76
C TYR A 92 4.40 16.79 -8.53
N ARG A 93 4.56 15.48 -8.69
CA ARG A 93 5.17 14.61 -7.69
C ARG A 93 6.58 14.27 -8.15
N LEU A 94 7.57 14.75 -7.43
CA LEU A 94 8.99 14.52 -7.68
C LEU A 94 9.44 13.40 -6.72
N ARG A 95 10.10 12.37 -7.24
CA ARG A 95 10.72 11.32 -6.42
C ARG A 95 12.23 11.51 -6.45
N GLU A 96 12.80 11.81 -5.31
CA GLU A 96 14.25 11.88 -5.12
C GLU A 96 14.84 10.51 -4.75
N ASP A 97 16.16 10.43 -4.75
CA ASP A 97 16.88 9.30 -4.18
C ASP A 97 16.40 9.00 -2.75
N LYS A 98 16.44 7.71 -2.37
CA LYS A 98 16.00 7.21 -1.06
C LYS A 98 14.49 7.27 -0.81
N GLY A 99 13.68 7.42 -1.85
CA GLY A 99 12.22 7.33 -1.75
C GLY A 99 11.55 8.58 -1.17
N ASN A 100 12.24 9.69 -1.05
CA ASN A 100 11.65 10.96 -0.66
C ASN A 100 10.76 11.50 -1.80
N TYR A 101 9.59 12.00 -1.43
CA TYR A 101 8.67 12.63 -2.36
C TYR A 101 8.52 14.11 -2.04
N ILE A 102 8.54 14.93 -3.08
CA ILE A 102 8.22 16.34 -3.02
C ILE A 102 6.99 16.55 -3.89
N VAL A 103 6.00 17.22 -3.36
CA VAL A 103 4.77 17.54 -4.09
C VAL A 103 4.72 19.05 -4.29
N VAL A 104 4.58 19.45 -5.54
CA VAL A 104 4.52 20.85 -5.95
C VAL A 104 3.22 21.08 -6.69
N ASP A 105 2.50 22.11 -6.34
CA ASP A 105 1.31 22.55 -7.05
C ASP A 105 1.70 22.96 -8.48
N ALA A 106 1.15 22.26 -9.46
CA ALA A 106 1.51 22.47 -10.86
C ALA A 106 0.93 23.78 -11.43
N SER A 107 -0.05 24.39 -10.81
CA SER A 107 -0.62 25.67 -11.25
C SER A 107 0.18 26.86 -10.73
N THR A 108 0.70 26.77 -9.50
CA THR A 108 1.37 27.90 -8.83
C THR A 108 2.87 27.73 -8.69
N GLY A 109 3.40 26.53 -8.86
CA GLY A 109 4.81 26.21 -8.65
C GLY A 109 5.23 26.23 -7.17
N LYS A 110 4.31 26.24 -6.22
CA LYS A 110 4.59 26.23 -4.78
C LYS A 110 4.55 24.82 -4.22
N LEU A 111 5.26 24.59 -3.11
CA LEU A 111 5.14 23.33 -2.37
C LEU A 111 3.71 23.10 -1.94
N ALA A 112 3.24 21.87 -2.10
CA ALA A 112 1.92 21.49 -1.63
C ALA A 112 1.85 21.61 -0.09
N VAL A 113 0.72 22.08 0.40
CA VAL A 113 0.46 22.14 1.83
C VAL A 113 0.29 20.71 2.35
N PRO A 114 0.82 20.38 3.55
CA PRO A 114 0.59 19.08 4.18
C PRO A 114 -0.90 18.76 4.24
N VAL A 115 -1.23 17.51 3.98
CA VAL A 115 -2.62 17.04 3.99
C VAL A 115 -3.13 16.98 5.43
N ASP A 116 -4.17 17.71 5.75
CA ASP A 116 -4.85 17.62 7.03
C ASP A 116 -5.85 16.44 7.07
N MET A 117 -6.38 16.15 8.25
CA MET A 117 -7.33 15.07 8.47
C MET A 117 -8.56 15.18 7.55
N GLN A 118 -9.10 16.39 7.37
CA GLN A 118 -10.30 16.59 6.55
C GLN A 118 -10.02 16.36 5.07
N ALA A 119 -8.89 16.85 4.57
CA ALA A 119 -8.46 16.62 3.19
C ALA A 119 -8.17 15.15 2.93
N ALA A 120 -7.59 14.44 3.92
CA ALA A 120 -7.34 13.01 3.85
C ALA A 120 -8.64 12.20 3.78
N LEU A 121 -9.61 12.47 4.66
CA LEU A 121 -10.93 11.84 4.64
C LEU A 121 -11.69 12.12 3.34
N ALA A 122 -11.68 13.36 2.87
CA ALA A 122 -12.34 13.75 1.63
C ALA A 122 -11.71 13.02 0.41
N GLY A 123 -10.39 12.86 0.40
CA GLY A 123 -9.69 12.09 -0.62
C GLY A 123 -10.05 10.61 -0.61
N ALA A 124 -10.09 9.99 0.57
CA ALA A 124 -10.49 8.59 0.74
C ALA A 124 -11.95 8.35 0.32
N GLN A 125 -12.85 9.23 0.72
CA GLN A 125 -14.26 9.15 0.34
C GLN A 125 -14.48 9.33 -1.17
N ALA A 126 -13.71 10.21 -1.81
CA ALA A 126 -13.77 10.39 -3.26
C ALA A 126 -13.23 9.16 -4.01
N TYR A 127 -12.24 8.46 -3.44
CA TYR A 127 -11.66 7.26 -4.02
C TYR A 127 -12.58 6.05 -3.93
N ILE A 128 -13.29 5.89 -2.81
CA ILE A 128 -14.26 4.81 -2.60
C ILE A 128 -15.59 5.41 -2.08
N PRO A 129 -16.45 5.87 -2.99
CA PRO A 129 -17.68 6.59 -2.60
C PRO A 129 -18.66 5.80 -1.74
N HIS A 130 -18.60 4.48 -1.81
CA HIS A 130 -19.53 3.57 -1.11
C HIS A 130 -18.99 3.02 0.21
N ALA A 131 -17.76 3.37 0.59
CA ALA A 131 -17.15 2.95 1.84
C ALA A 131 -17.10 4.11 2.85
N ALA A 132 -17.28 3.80 4.12
CA ALA A 132 -17.09 4.77 5.19
C ALA A 132 -15.60 4.88 5.50
N ALA A 133 -15.02 6.06 5.28
CA ALA A 133 -13.64 6.33 5.63
C ALA A 133 -13.52 6.81 7.08
N HIS A 134 -12.60 6.23 7.84
CA HIS A 134 -12.29 6.64 9.20
C HIS A 134 -10.82 7.04 9.31
N TYR A 135 -10.56 8.21 9.89
CA TYR A 135 -9.20 8.64 10.14
C TYR A 135 -8.69 8.00 11.43
N VAL A 136 -7.64 7.20 11.32
CA VAL A 136 -7.04 6.50 12.46
C VAL A 136 -5.87 7.30 13.04
N GLY A 137 -5.11 7.98 12.20
CA GLY A 137 -3.96 8.76 12.63
C GLY A 137 -2.97 9.02 11.50
N GLN A 138 -1.98 9.83 11.79
CA GLN A 138 -0.81 10.06 10.94
C GLN A 138 0.34 9.23 11.51
N ILE A 139 0.95 8.41 10.67
CA ILE A 139 2.10 7.58 11.02
C ILE A 139 3.26 7.96 10.10
N ASP A 140 4.43 8.18 10.68
CA ASP A 140 5.64 8.53 9.93
C ASP A 140 6.30 7.30 9.33
N GLU A 141 6.17 6.15 9.99
CA GLU A 141 6.76 4.89 9.55
C GLU A 141 5.88 3.72 10.01
N ASP A 142 5.60 2.79 9.10
CA ASP A 142 4.89 1.55 9.39
C ASP A 142 5.82 0.36 9.13
N ARG A 143 5.55 -0.75 9.82
CA ARG A 143 6.23 -2.05 9.66
C ARG A 143 6.31 -2.49 8.19
N TRP A 144 5.37 -2.09 7.37
CA TRP A 144 5.22 -2.52 5.98
C TRP A 144 5.69 -1.48 4.96
N THR A 145 5.97 -0.26 5.39
CA THR A 145 6.46 0.82 4.53
C THR A 145 7.91 1.12 4.87
N HIS A 146 8.82 0.73 3.98
CA HIS A 146 10.24 1.03 4.12
C HIS A 146 10.61 2.46 3.71
N ALA A 147 9.66 3.27 3.32
CA ALA A 147 9.87 4.64 2.92
C ALA A 147 9.48 5.57 4.06
N ARG A 148 10.42 6.36 4.55
CA ARG A 148 10.17 7.56 5.36
C ARG A 148 9.49 8.63 4.50
N ALA A 149 8.34 8.32 3.97
CA ALA A 149 7.51 9.30 3.31
C ALA A 149 6.46 9.75 4.33
N LEU A 150 6.28 11.05 4.45
CA LEU A 150 5.16 11.70 5.10
C LEU A 150 3.84 11.27 4.43
N LEU A 151 3.48 10.01 4.60
CA LEU A 151 2.25 9.44 4.11
C LEU A 151 1.31 9.33 5.30
N SER A 152 0.28 10.16 5.32
CA SER A 152 -0.93 9.86 6.09
C SER A 152 -1.49 8.55 5.56
N LEU A 153 -1.20 7.44 6.24
CA LEU A 153 -1.86 6.18 5.97
C LEU A 153 -3.28 6.27 6.52
N ILE A 154 -4.24 6.31 5.63
CA ILE A 154 -5.66 6.21 5.96
C ILE A 154 -6.01 4.74 5.83
N HIS A 155 -6.39 4.12 6.94
CA HIS A 155 -7.03 2.82 6.91
C HIS A 155 -8.53 3.03 6.66
N ILE A 156 -9.02 2.40 5.61
CA ILE A 156 -10.44 2.35 5.24
C ILE A 156 -10.99 1.02 5.72
#